data_a1a39fe2a6db1712866fc39f75836f13
#
_entry.id   a1a39fe2a6db1712866fc39f75836f13
#
_cell.length_a   1.000
_cell.length_b   1.000
_cell.length_c   1.000
_cell.angle_alpha   90.00
_cell.angle_beta   90.00
_cell.angle_gamma   90.00
#
_symmetry.space_group_name_H-M   'P 1'
#
loop_
_entity.id
_entity.type
_entity.pdbx_description
1 polymer ?
#
loop_
_entity_poly.entity_id
_entity_poly.type
_entity_poly.pdbx_seq_one_letter_code
_entity_poly.pdbx_strand_id
1 'polypeptide(L)'
;MLAAKRVGKMDYYKMKIAGLERSLPLCPLNDKLDIAGFVMFGDTELTEACAKELVKRAPEHDVMITAESKGIPLICSMARLMGENRYILARKAPKLYMRNVVSFDVDSITTAFHQKLYLDGEDVAYLKNKRVLIVDDVISTGASLNALENLVKEAGGNIVGKMTVLAEGDAAKRDDIIYLEPLPLFDKQGNPIE
;
A
#
# COMPACT_ATOMS: atom_id res chain seq x y z
N MET A 1 32.16 7.92 -13.16
CA MET A 1 32.25 8.43 -11.77
C MET A 1 30.98 9.21 -11.49
N LEU A 2 29.98 8.59 -10.85
CA LEU A 2 28.76 9.30 -10.45
C LEU A 2 29.10 10.19 -9.26
N ALA A 3 29.03 11.52 -9.46
CA ALA A 3 29.16 12.48 -8.38
C ALA A 3 27.96 12.29 -7.42
N ALA A 4 28.23 11.84 -6.21
CA ALA A 4 27.23 11.84 -5.15
C ALA A 4 26.81 13.30 -4.90
N LYS A 5 25.57 13.66 -5.30
CA LYS A 5 24.97 14.91 -4.85
C LYS A 5 24.94 14.87 -3.31
N ARG A 6 25.60 15.82 -2.66
CA ARG A 6 25.43 16.05 -1.23
C ARG A 6 23.96 16.33 -1.00
N VAL A 7 23.28 15.39 -0.35
CA VAL A 7 21.92 15.59 0.15
C VAL A 7 22.05 16.66 1.25
N GLY A 8 21.35 17.79 1.12
CA GLY A 8 21.23 18.78 2.17
C GLY A 8 20.70 18.15 3.46
N LYS A 9 20.67 18.91 4.56
CA LYS A 9 20.12 18.43 5.85
C LYS A 9 18.72 17.89 5.59
N MET A 10 18.56 16.58 5.78
CA MET A 10 17.28 15.92 5.56
C MET A 10 16.42 16.19 6.80
N ASP A 11 15.28 16.82 6.61
CA ASP A 11 14.31 17.00 7.69
C ASP A 11 13.48 15.74 7.85
N TYR A 12 13.07 15.45 9.10
CA TYR A 12 12.33 14.25 9.45
C TYR A 12 11.05 14.59 10.20
N TYR A 13 9.99 13.93 9.85
CA TYR A 13 8.77 13.89 10.64
C TYR A 13 8.79 12.73 11.61
N LYS A 14 8.62 13.00 12.90
CA LYS A 14 8.57 11.96 13.95
C LYS A 14 7.13 11.63 14.24
N MET A 15 6.80 10.34 14.18
CA MET A 15 5.48 9.86 14.54
C MET A 15 5.54 8.49 15.22
N LYS A 16 4.45 8.14 15.90
CA LYS A 16 4.27 6.85 16.52
C LYS A 16 3.38 5.98 15.62
N ILE A 17 3.87 4.79 15.26
CA ILE A 17 3.15 3.84 14.39
C ILE A 17 3.11 2.50 15.09
N ALA A 18 1.92 1.94 15.31
CA ALA A 18 1.74 0.69 16.05
C ALA A 18 2.52 0.63 17.38
N GLY A 19 2.58 1.76 18.09
CA GLY A 19 3.29 1.88 19.37
C GLY A 19 4.78 2.19 19.28
N LEU A 20 5.40 2.16 18.10
CA LEU A 20 6.83 2.40 17.85
C LEU A 20 7.07 3.81 17.30
N GLU A 21 8.08 4.51 17.83
CA GLU A 21 8.50 5.78 17.26
C GLU A 21 9.34 5.56 16.00
N ARG A 22 9.03 6.31 14.94
CA ARG A 22 9.81 6.33 13.68
C ARG A 22 10.01 7.75 13.19
N SER A 23 11.13 7.96 12.52
CA SER A 23 11.49 9.23 11.88
C SER A 23 11.42 9.05 10.38
N LEU A 24 10.42 9.67 9.75
CA LEU A 24 10.17 9.57 8.32
C LEU A 24 10.84 10.75 7.60
N PRO A 25 11.68 10.52 6.59
CA PRO A 25 12.31 11.62 5.86
C PRO A 25 11.27 12.44 5.09
N LEU A 26 11.35 13.76 5.17
CA LEU A 26 10.55 14.64 4.34
C LEU A 26 11.15 14.69 2.92
N CYS A 27 10.30 14.38 1.95
CA CYS A 27 10.68 14.26 0.55
C CYS A 27 9.82 15.20 -0.31
N PRO A 28 10.42 15.97 -1.23
CA PRO A 28 9.65 16.81 -2.15
C PRO A 28 8.68 16.01 -3.02
N LEU A 29 7.40 16.35 -2.95
CA LEU A 29 6.37 15.84 -3.85
C LEU A 29 6.27 16.73 -5.09
N ASN A 30 6.25 18.04 -4.88
CA ASN A 30 6.22 19.07 -5.92
C ASN A 30 6.78 20.39 -5.36
N ASP A 31 6.63 21.50 -6.08
CA ASP A 31 7.15 22.81 -5.67
C ASP A 31 6.49 23.40 -4.41
N LYS A 32 5.33 22.86 -4.01
CA LYS A 32 4.52 23.39 -2.88
C LYS A 32 4.45 22.44 -1.70
N LEU A 33 4.57 21.14 -1.93
CA LEU A 33 4.29 20.09 -0.95
C LEU A 33 5.47 19.15 -0.80
N ASP A 34 5.64 18.70 0.44
CA ASP A 34 6.49 17.56 0.81
C ASP A 34 5.62 16.44 1.39
N ILE A 35 6.10 15.21 1.29
CA ILE A 35 5.53 14.01 1.91
C ILE A 35 6.53 13.42 2.91
N ALA A 36 6.04 12.70 3.90
CA ALA A 36 6.91 11.89 4.76
C ALA A 36 7.08 10.50 4.15
N GLY A 37 8.31 10.17 3.78
CA GLY A 37 8.65 8.92 3.11
C GLY A 37 8.52 7.73 4.04
N PHE A 38 7.41 6.99 3.95
CA PHE A 38 7.21 5.75 4.70
C PHE A 38 7.71 4.54 3.90
N VAL A 39 8.61 3.77 4.50
CA VAL A 39 9.18 2.57 3.88
C VAL A 39 9.34 1.49 4.95
N MET A 40 8.62 0.37 4.78
CA MET A 40 8.68 -0.77 5.70
C MET A 40 9.81 -1.75 5.38
N PHE A 41 10.43 -1.66 4.19
CA PHE A 41 11.51 -2.59 3.81
C PHE A 41 12.69 -2.52 4.78
N GLY A 42 13.04 -3.67 5.35
CA GLY A 42 14.13 -3.81 6.29
C GLY A 42 13.77 -3.48 7.75
N ASP A 43 12.60 -2.86 8.01
CA ASP A 43 12.10 -2.63 9.37
C ASP A 43 11.15 -3.76 9.80
N THR A 44 11.73 -4.86 10.22
CA THR A 44 10.98 -6.06 10.63
C THR A 44 10.18 -5.84 11.91
N GLU A 45 10.71 -5.06 12.86
CA GLU A 45 10.02 -4.73 14.10
C GLU A 45 8.73 -3.95 13.81
N LEU A 46 8.81 -2.92 12.98
CA LEU A 46 7.65 -2.12 12.59
C LEU A 46 6.64 -2.95 11.80
N THR A 47 7.12 -3.76 10.84
CA THR A 47 6.26 -4.64 10.03
C THR A 47 5.44 -5.58 10.90
N GLU A 48 6.07 -6.25 11.86
CA GLU A 48 5.40 -7.15 12.80
C GLU A 48 4.41 -6.42 13.72
N ALA A 49 4.78 -5.24 14.22
CA ALA A 49 3.89 -4.44 15.06
C ALA A 49 2.65 -3.98 14.29
N CYS A 50 2.82 -3.45 13.07
CA CYS A 50 1.73 -3.02 12.20
C CYS A 50 0.82 -4.20 11.83
N ALA A 51 1.40 -5.34 11.45
CA ALA A 51 0.63 -6.54 11.10
C ALA A 51 -0.24 -7.01 12.28
N LYS A 52 0.31 -7.03 13.51
CA LYS A 52 -0.44 -7.40 14.71
C LYS A 52 -1.64 -6.49 14.98
N GLU A 53 -1.48 -5.18 14.79
CA GLU A 53 -2.57 -4.22 15.01
C GLU A 53 -3.63 -4.29 13.89
N LEU A 54 -3.22 -4.48 12.64
CA LEU A 54 -4.16 -4.62 11.51
C LEU A 54 -4.96 -5.93 11.59
N VAL A 55 -4.32 -7.04 11.94
CA VAL A 55 -5.01 -8.33 12.10
C VAL A 55 -6.17 -8.25 13.09
N LYS A 56 -6.04 -7.47 14.18
CA LYS A 56 -7.13 -7.26 15.16
C LYS A 56 -8.36 -6.55 14.58
N ARG A 57 -8.18 -5.81 13.49
CA ARG A 57 -9.21 -4.98 12.83
C ARG A 57 -9.67 -5.57 11.50
N ALA A 58 -9.04 -6.65 11.04
CA ALA A 58 -9.32 -7.24 9.74
C ALA A 58 -10.74 -7.85 9.71
N PRO A 59 -11.55 -7.50 8.71
CA PRO A 59 -12.83 -8.16 8.50
C PRO A 59 -12.64 -9.62 8.10
N GLU A 60 -13.69 -10.40 8.25
CA GLU A 60 -13.69 -11.79 7.78
C GLU A 60 -13.52 -11.85 6.26
N HIS A 61 -12.53 -12.59 5.78
CA HIS A 61 -12.16 -12.70 4.38
C HIS A 61 -11.66 -14.11 4.03
N ASP A 62 -11.51 -14.40 2.76
CA ASP A 62 -11.02 -15.67 2.23
C ASP A 62 -9.60 -15.56 1.69
N VAL A 63 -9.16 -14.35 1.31
CA VAL A 63 -7.84 -14.08 0.77
C VAL A 63 -7.49 -12.59 0.86
N MET A 64 -6.23 -12.30 1.09
CA MET A 64 -5.68 -10.95 1.01
C MET A 64 -5.00 -10.69 -0.33
N ILE A 65 -5.01 -9.42 -0.78
CA ILE A 65 -4.30 -8.96 -1.98
C ILE A 65 -3.55 -7.66 -1.72
N THR A 66 -2.36 -7.52 -2.28
CA THR A 66 -1.60 -6.26 -2.32
C THR A 66 -1.01 -6.01 -3.70
N ALA A 67 -0.62 -4.76 -3.97
CA ALA A 67 0.16 -4.42 -5.15
C ALA A 67 1.68 -4.48 -4.87
N GLU A 68 2.47 -4.81 -5.89
CA GLU A 68 3.93 -4.68 -5.84
C GLU A 68 4.29 -3.21 -5.57
N SER A 69 5.13 -2.83 -4.55
CA SER A 69 5.98 -3.75 -3.82
C SER A 69 5.94 -3.55 -2.30
N LYS A 70 5.64 -2.34 -1.79
CA LYS A 70 5.88 -1.97 -0.38
C LYS A 70 4.94 -2.66 0.62
N GLY A 71 3.73 -3.03 0.21
CA GLY A 71 2.79 -3.81 1.01
C GLY A 71 3.18 -5.27 1.22
N ILE A 72 4.16 -5.81 0.46
CA ILE A 72 4.51 -7.25 0.50
C ILE A 72 4.97 -7.72 1.89
N PRO A 73 5.88 -7.04 2.61
CA PRO A 73 6.26 -7.48 3.95
C PRO A 73 5.08 -7.51 4.93
N LEU A 74 4.21 -6.51 4.84
CA LEU A 74 3.04 -6.39 5.69
C LEU A 74 2.06 -7.54 5.48
N ILE A 75 1.63 -7.77 4.23
CA ILE A 75 0.65 -8.83 3.92
C ILE A 75 1.20 -10.22 4.24
N CYS A 76 2.51 -10.45 4.03
CA CYS A 76 3.18 -11.69 4.40
C CYS A 76 3.12 -11.93 5.92
N SER A 77 3.38 -10.88 6.71
CA SER A 77 3.34 -10.94 8.17
C SER A 77 1.91 -11.14 8.67
N MET A 78 0.92 -10.45 8.08
CA MET A 78 -0.51 -10.63 8.40
C MET A 78 -0.96 -12.06 8.11
N ALA A 79 -0.67 -12.60 6.91
CA ALA A 79 -1.01 -13.97 6.53
C ALA A 79 -0.44 -14.99 7.51
N ARG A 80 0.83 -14.83 7.89
CA ARG A 80 1.49 -15.70 8.89
C ARG A 80 0.79 -15.65 10.24
N LEU A 81 0.42 -14.45 10.72
CA LEU A 81 -0.27 -14.27 12.00
C LEU A 81 -1.69 -14.86 12.00
N MET A 82 -2.36 -14.85 10.86
CA MET A 82 -3.72 -15.39 10.67
C MET A 82 -3.73 -16.88 10.33
N GLY A 83 -2.56 -17.49 10.12
CA GLY A 83 -2.45 -18.89 9.69
C GLY A 83 -2.87 -19.13 8.25
N GLU A 84 -2.84 -18.10 7.41
CA GLU A 84 -3.18 -18.18 6.00
C GLU A 84 -1.97 -18.63 5.17
N ASN A 85 -2.18 -19.59 4.27
CA ASN A 85 -1.12 -20.16 3.45
C ASN A 85 -0.90 -19.43 2.12
N ARG A 86 -1.76 -18.48 1.77
CA ARG A 86 -1.72 -17.77 0.48
C ARG A 86 -2.23 -16.35 0.61
N TYR A 87 -1.56 -15.43 -0.06
CA TYR A 87 -2.06 -14.10 -0.42
C TYR A 87 -1.79 -13.87 -1.91
N ILE A 88 -2.47 -12.89 -2.51
CA ILE A 88 -2.32 -12.55 -3.92
C ILE A 88 -1.45 -11.32 -4.06
N LEU A 89 -0.59 -11.31 -5.08
CA LEU A 89 0.29 -10.20 -5.39
C LEU A 89 0.03 -9.68 -6.81
N ALA A 90 -0.58 -8.51 -6.92
CA ALA A 90 -0.72 -7.80 -8.19
C ALA A 90 0.64 -7.21 -8.61
N ARG A 91 1.13 -7.58 -9.79
CA ARG A 91 2.46 -7.21 -10.29
C ARG A 91 2.39 -5.94 -11.14
N LYS A 92 3.45 -5.12 -11.11
CA LYS A 92 3.59 -3.92 -11.98
C LYS A 92 4.06 -4.24 -13.39
N ALA A 93 4.52 -5.47 -13.61
CA ALA A 93 4.90 -5.98 -14.91
C ALA A 93 4.74 -7.50 -14.95
N PRO A 94 4.41 -8.11 -16.09
CA PRO A 94 4.33 -9.56 -16.22
C PRO A 94 5.72 -10.18 -15.99
N LYS A 95 5.73 -11.37 -15.40
CA LYS A 95 6.95 -12.16 -15.14
C LYS A 95 6.97 -13.41 -16.00
N LEU A 96 8.14 -13.91 -16.33
CA LEU A 96 8.32 -15.06 -17.22
C LEU A 96 7.63 -16.35 -16.72
N TYR A 97 7.42 -16.48 -15.43
CA TYR A 97 6.75 -17.64 -14.82
C TYR A 97 5.22 -17.55 -14.82
N MET A 98 4.65 -16.37 -15.09
CA MET A 98 3.20 -16.18 -15.11
C MET A 98 2.60 -16.80 -16.37
N ARG A 99 1.41 -17.41 -16.21
CA ARG A 99 0.66 -18.03 -17.31
C ARG A 99 -0.72 -17.41 -17.41
N ASN A 100 -1.24 -17.31 -18.64
CA ASN A 100 -2.56 -16.72 -18.91
C ASN A 100 -2.72 -15.35 -18.22
N VAL A 101 -1.68 -14.51 -18.33
CA VAL A 101 -1.59 -13.23 -17.65
C VAL A 101 -2.76 -12.35 -18.02
N VAL A 102 -3.45 -11.84 -17.02
CA VAL A 102 -4.51 -10.84 -17.19
C VAL A 102 -3.96 -9.48 -16.74
N SER A 103 -4.13 -8.48 -17.57
CA SER A 103 -3.75 -7.10 -17.25
C SER A 103 -4.97 -6.23 -17.11
N PHE A 104 -4.92 -5.34 -16.13
CA PHE A 104 -5.96 -4.37 -15.85
C PHE A 104 -5.38 -2.98 -16.00
N ASP A 105 -5.98 -2.17 -16.86
CA ASP A 105 -5.60 -0.77 -17.05
C ASP A 105 -6.14 0.04 -15.88
N VAL A 106 -5.25 0.80 -15.26
CA VAL A 106 -5.65 1.78 -14.26
C VAL A 106 -5.90 3.09 -15.00
N ASP A 107 -7.13 3.33 -15.39
CA ASP A 107 -7.54 4.62 -15.92
C ASP A 107 -7.49 5.67 -14.79
N SER A 108 -6.34 6.32 -14.64
CA SER A 108 -6.28 7.55 -13.88
C SER A 108 -6.52 8.72 -14.85
N ILE A 109 -7.67 9.36 -14.66
CA ILE A 109 -8.11 10.54 -15.46
C ILE A 109 -7.10 11.70 -15.34
N THR A 110 -6.11 11.63 -14.47
CA THR A 110 -5.26 12.76 -14.08
C THR A 110 -3.76 12.58 -14.17
N THR A 111 -3.22 11.42 -14.57
CA THR A 111 -1.76 11.23 -14.61
C THR A 111 -1.26 10.61 -15.91
N ALA A 112 -0.19 11.20 -16.46
CA ALA A 112 0.51 10.75 -17.67
C ALA A 112 1.21 9.36 -17.54
N PHE A 113 0.96 8.61 -16.47
CA PHE A 113 1.50 7.29 -16.24
C PHE A 113 0.37 6.28 -16.08
N HIS A 114 0.07 5.54 -17.14
CA HIS A 114 -0.76 4.35 -17.10
C HIS A 114 -0.05 3.28 -16.28
N GLN A 115 -0.43 3.11 -15.02
CA GLN A 115 0.02 1.95 -14.24
C GLN A 115 -0.90 0.78 -14.57
N LYS A 116 -0.32 -0.28 -15.16
CA LYS A 116 -1.01 -1.55 -15.33
C LYS A 116 -0.67 -2.46 -14.15
N LEU A 117 -1.66 -3.16 -13.67
CA LEU A 117 -1.47 -4.27 -12.74
C LEU A 117 -1.74 -5.59 -13.47
N TYR A 118 -0.98 -6.61 -13.10
CA TYR A 118 -0.99 -7.92 -13.75
C TYR A 118 -1.22 -9.00 -12.70
N LEU A 119 -2.10 -9.94 -13.01
CA LEU A 119 -2.28 -11.18 -12.26
C LEU A 119 -1.97 -12.39 -13.12
N ASP A 120 -1.48 -13.44 -12.47
CA ASP A 120 -1.43 -14.77 -13.06
C ASP A 120 -2.87 -15.31 -13.23
N GLY A 121 -3.11 -16.09 -14.28
CA GLY A 121 -4.44 -16.67 -14.54
C GLY A 121 -4.92 -17.57 -13.40
N GLU A 122 -4.02 -18.24 -12.67
CA GLU A 122 -4.37 -19.02 -11.48
C GLU A 122 -4.84 -18.13 -10.33
N ASP A 123 -4.23 -16.96 -10.15
CA ASP A 123 -4.65 -15.99 -9.13
C ASP A 123 -6.02 -15.39 -9.46
N VAL A 124 -6.28 -15.08 -10.74
CA VAL A 124 -7.60 -14.63 -11.21
C VAL A 124 -8.67 -15.69 -10.93
N ALA A 125 -8.40 -16.96 -11.28
CA ALA A 125 -9.31 -18.05 -11.01
C ALA A 125 -9.57 -18.26 -9.51
N TYR A 126 -8.54 -18.05 -8.68
CA TYR A 126 -8.64 -18.18 -7.24
C TYR A 126 -9.46 -17.07 -6.59
N LEU A 127 -9.37 -15.83 -7.10
CA LEU A 127 -10.12 -14.68 -6.59
C LEU A 127 -11.63 -14.77 -6.83
N LYS A 128 -12.06 -15.53 -7.83
CA LYS A 128 -13.47 -15.63 -8.22
C LYS A 128 -14.35 -16.08 -7.06
N ASN A 129 -15.39 -15.28 -6.76
CA ASN A 129 -16.36 -15.47 -5.68
C ASN A 129 -15.74 -15.45 -4.25
N LYS A 130 -14.48 -15.04 -4.10
CA LYS A 130 -13.83 -14.92 -2.79
C LYS A 130 -14.12 -13.57 -2.14
N ARG A 131 -14.20 -13.55 -0.81
CA ARG A 131 -14.14 -12.33 -0.01
C ARG A 131 -12.70 -11.88 0.05
N VAL A 132 -12.43 -10.72 -0.52
CA VAL A 132 -11.06 -10.22 -0.72
C VAL A 132 -10.79 -9.03 0.17
N LEU A 133 -9.73 -9.09 0.96
CA LEU A 133 -9.21 -7.98 1.76
C LEU A 133 -8.02 -7.35 1.03
N ILE A 134 -8.14 -6.07 0.69
CA ILE A 134 -7.03 -5.30 0.10
C ILE A 134 -6.15 -4.75 1.22
N VAL A 135 -4.83 -4.93 1.10
CA VAL A 135 -3.85 -4.48 2.09
C VAL A 135 -2.74 -3.70 1.39
N ASP A 136 -2.39 -2.51 1.89
CA ASP A 136 -1.26 -1.73 1.40
C ASP A 136 -0.47 -1.11 2.56
N ASP A 137 0.71 -0.54 2.30
CA ASP A 137 1.49 0.18 3.31
C ASP A 137 0.99 1.61 3.54
N VAL A 138 0.70 2.35 2.47
CA VAL A 138 0.15 3.72 2.49
C VAL A 138 -0.95 3.87 1.46
N ILE A 139 -2.08 4.40 1.88
CA ILE A 139 -3.12 4.90 0.97
C ILE A 139 -3.07 6.43 0.99
N SER A 140 -2.83 7.05 -0.17
CA SER A 140 -2.80 8.51 -0.35
C SER A 140 -3.90 8.99 -1.29
N THR A 141 -3.62 9.26 -2.55
CA THR A 141 -4.62 9.66 -3.55
C THR A 141 -5.64 8.56 -3.88
N GLY A 142 -5.35 7.32 -3.50
CA GLY A 142 -6.18 6.17 -3.78
C GLY A 142 -6.00 5.56 -5.18
N ALA A 143 -5.09 6.08 -6.01
CA ALA A 143 -4.89 5.55 -7.37
C ALA A 143 -4.50 4.06 -7.38
N SER A 144 -3.54 3.65 -6.55
CA SER A 144 -3.15 2.24 -6.41
C SER A 144 -4.28 1.39 -5.82
N LEU A 145 -5.02 1.94 -4.86
CA LEU A 145 -6.18 1.28 -4.27
C LEU A 145 -7.28 1.03 -5.31
N ASN A 146 -7.64 2.07 -6.08
CA ASN A 146 -8.65 1.97 -7.15
C ASN A 146 -8.24 0.92 -8.20
N ALA A 147 -6.95 0.85 -8.51
CA ALA A 147 -6.41 -0.17 -9.40
C ALA A 147 -6.66 -1.58 -8.88
N LEU A 148 -6.34 -1.82 -7.61
CA LEU A 148 -6.58 -3.11 -6.96
C LEU A 148 -8.07 -3.42 -6.86
N GLU A 149 -8.92 -2.42 -6.55
CA GLU A 149 -10.36 -2.60 -6.50
C GLU A 149 -10.93 -3.06 -7.84
N ASN A 150 -10.55 -2.40 -8.92
CA ASN A 150 -11.00 -2.76 -10.27
C ASN A 150 -10.52 -4.16 -10.66
N LEU A 151 -9.24 -4.45 -10.40
CA LEU A 151 -8.66 -5.75 -10.65
C LEU A 151 -9.41 -6.87 -9.91
N VAL A 152 -9.72 -6.71 -8.63
CA VAL A 152 -10.47 -7.68 -7.83
C VAL A 152 -11.88 -7.86 -8.37
N LYS A 153 -12.58 -6.77 -8.72
CA LYS A 153 -13.94 -6.80 -9.30
C LYS A 153 -13.95 -7.54 -10.64
N GLU A 154 -13.01 -7.24 -11.54
CA GLU A 154 -12.90 -7.90 -12.84
C GLU A 154 -12.51 -9.37 -12.72
N ALA A 155 -11.71 -9.75 -11.70
CA ALA A 155 -11.45 -11.15 -11.37
C ALA A 155 -12.67 -11.87 -10.74
N GLY A 156 -13.77 -11.15 -10.49
CA GLY A 156 -14.99 -11.70 -9.88
C GLY A 156 -14.90 -11.90 -8.37
N GLY A 157 -13.99 -11.21 -7.69
CA GLY A 157 -13.87 -11.19 -6.24
C GLY A 157 -14.78 -10.16 -5.58
N ASN A 158 -15.13 -10.38 -4.32
CA ASN A 158 -15.96 -9.48 -3.51
C ASN A 158 -15.07 -8.78 -2.48
N ILE A 159 -14.89 -7.47 -2.62
CA ILE A 159 -14.07 -6.68 -1.68
C ILE A 159 -14.84 -6.54 -0.37
N VAL A 160 -14.26 -7.02 0.73
CA VAL A 160 -14.85 -6.96 2.07
C VAL A 160 -14.16 -5.95 2.99
N GLY A 161 -13.00 -5.44 2.60
CA GLY A 161 -12.28 -4.42 3.34
C GLY A 161 -11.05 -3.92 2.58
N LYS A 162 -10.57 -2.76 3.03
CA LYS A 162 -9.38 -2.10 2.51
C LYS A 162 -8.59 -1.59 3.71
N MET A 163 -7.34 -2.04 3.85
CA MET A 163 -6.52 -1.75 5.02
C MET A 163 -5.16 -1.20 4.64
N THR A 164 -4.65 -0.32 5.48
CA THR A 164 -3.30 0.24 5.32
C THR A 164 -2.68 0.59 6.68
N VAL A 165 -1.36 0.72 6.71
CA VAL A 165 -0.69 1.23 7.91
C VAL A 165 -0.97 2.71 8.06
N LEU A 166 -0.73 3.50 6.99
CA LEU A 166 -0.91 4.95 7.04
C LEU A 166 -1.92 5.42 5.98
N ALA A 167 -2.80 6.32 6.39
CA ALA A 167 -3.67 7.07 5.49
C ALA A 167 -3.12 8.49 5.31
N GLU A 168 -2.65 8.83 4.09
CA GLU A 168 -1.96 10.09 3.82
C GLU A 168 -2.92 11.16 3.28
N GLY A 169 -2.87 12.35 3.87
CA GLY A 169 -3.67 13.49 3.44
C GLY A 169 -5.18 13.19 3.48
N ASP A 170 -5.90 13.44 2.38
CA ASP A 170 -7.35 13.23 2.31
C ASP A 170 -7.79 11.77 2.48
N ALA A 171 -6.88 10.81 2.30
CA ALA A 171 -7.20 9.40 2.61
C ALA A 171 -7.57 9.20 4.09
N ALA A 172 -7.04 9.99 5.00
CA ALA A 172 -7.37 9.92 6.42
C ALA A 172 -8.81 10.34 6.74
N LYS A 173 -9.52 11.01 5.80
CA LYS A 173 -10.93 11.42 5.94
C LYS A 173 -11.91 10.37 5.41
N ARG A 174 -11.40 9.27 4.82
CA ARG A 174 -12.24 8.21 4.25
C ARG A 174 -12.76 7.29 5.34
N ASP A 175 -14.01 6.90 5.24
CA ASP A 175 -14.71 5.96 6.12
C ASP A 175 -14.73 4.52 5.59
N ASP A 176 -14.27 4.32 4.34
CA ASP A 176 -14.26 3.04 3.65
C ASP A 176 -12.90 2.31 3.71
N ILE A 177 -11.92 2.88 4.44
CA ILE A 177 -10.61 2.25 4.68
C ILE A 177 -10.33 2.09 6.17
N ILE A 178 -9.61 1.05 6.53
CA ILE A 178 -9.12 0.79 7.88
C ILE A 178 -7.63 1.11 7.91
N TYR A 179 -7.21 2.02 8.77
CA TYR A 179 -5.79 2.40 8.88
C TYR A 179 -5.36 2.48 10.35
N LEU A 180 -4.06 2.44 10.59
CA LEU A 180 -3.53 2.57 11.94
C LEU A 180 -3.38 4.03 12.34
N GLU A 181 -2.72 4.84 11.51
CA GLU A 181 -2.44 6.24 11.81
C GLU A 181 -2.63 7.15 10.58
N PRO A 182 -3.08 8.39 10.76
CA PRO A 182 -3.07 9.38 9.69
C PRO A 182 -1.66 9.89 9.43
N LEU A 183 -1.34 10.19 8.18
CA LEU A 183 -0.09 10.80 7.76
C LEU A 183 -0.37 12.14 7.09
N PRO A 184 0.06 13.29 7.67
CA PRO A 184 -0.17 14.58 7.05
C PRO A 184 0.69 14.79 5.80
N LEU A 185 0.28 15.72 4.94
CA LEU A 185 1.15 16.37 3.97
C LEU A 185 1.90 17.52 4.64
N PHE A 186 2.95 18.03 4.00
CA PHE A 186 3.80 19.07 4.59
C PHE A 186 3.99 20.25 3.63
N ASP A 187 4.10 21.45 4.18
CA ASP A 187 4.58 22.61 3.44
C ASP A 187 6.11 22.55 3.24
N LYS A 188 6.66 23.50 2.49
CA LYS A 188 8.12 23.56 2.23
C LYS A 188 8.96 23.98 3.44
N GLN A 189 8.34 24.33 4.53
CA GLN A 189 8.93 24.62 5.83
C GLN A 189 8.91 23.40 6.75
N GLY A 190 8.27 22.30 6.32
CA GLY A 190 8.16 21.05 7.09
C GLY A 190 7.01 21.07 8.11
N ASN A 191 6.06 22.02 8.01
CA ASN A 191 4.88 22.03 8.86
C ASN A 191 3.79 21.11 8.28
N PRO A 192 3.10 20.31 9.14
CA PRO A 192 1.95 19.53 8.70
C PRO A 192 0.84 20.42 8.14
N ILE A 193 0.21 19.99 7.05
CA ILE A 193 -0.95 20.62 6.44
C ILE A 193 -2.16 19.71 6.71
N GLU A 194 -3.26 20.30 7.18
CA GLU A 194 -4.54 19.60 7.43
C GLU A 194 -5.31 19.29 6.14
#